data_bd6f2c96fc6043321dd5e3d3c0f965f4
#
_entry.id   bd6f2c96fc6043321dd5e3d3c0f965f4
#
_cell.length_a   1.000
_cell.length_b   1.000
_cell.length_c   1.000
_cell.angle_alpha   90.00
_cell.angle_beta   90.00
_cell.angle_gamma   90.00
#
_symmetry.space_group_name_H-M   'P 1'
#
loop_
_entity.id
_entity.type
_entity.pdbx_description
1 polymer ?
#
loop_
_entity_poly.entity_id
_entity_poly.type
_entity_poly.pdbx_seq_one_letter_code
_entity_poly.pdbx_strand_id
1 'polypeptide(L)'
;MSTISSGDDAALHARFAPLFERIAADSIAREQNRELAHEPVRWLKEAGFTALRVPQRYGGSEVTLPQFFSLLTRLGEADSNLPQIVRLNAGFIESRLEGESEALRERWLTTIAGGEIIGAAISERTGATHNSVTLTRDAQSGWRLNGEKYYSTGTLYADWIDVASHDGTDDVRVVVRADAPGVTRIDDWDGFGQRLTGSGTTRFESVHVADDQILARYKASEPRRNTSLTAFYQTVHLATLTGIARAVLRDGIAFVQGRTRTFGVPDRSSPRDNPLVHRVIGRLASLAYSAESMTASVARSLETAWQARGSVEIDHPPFWIGRNSPRLNGC
;
A
#
# COMPACT_ATOMS: atom_id res chain seq x y z
N MET A 1 25.43 3.91 13.31
CA MET A 1 24.13 4.60 13.37
C MET A 1 24.26 5.89 12.56
N SER A 2 23.79 5.88 11.31
CA SER A 2 23.75 7.11 10.51
C SER A 2 22.50 7.87 10.97
N THR A 3 22.70 8.98 11.67
CA THR A 3 21.62 9.92 11.98
C THR A 3 21.22 10.59 10.68
N ILE A 4 20.05 10.22 10.15
CA ILE A 4 19.45 10.90 9.01
C ILE A 4 19.25 12.35 9.41
N SER A 5 19.86 13.27 8.65
CA SER A 5 19.78 14.69 8.97
C SER A 5 18.37 15.21 8.63
N SER A 6 17.87 16.17 9.41
CA SER A 6 16.59 16.84 9.10
C SER A 6 16.59 17.52 7.72
N GLY A 7 17.78 17.79 7.16
CA GLY A 7 17.94 18.32 5.81
C GLY A 7 17.54 17.33 4.70
N ASP A 8 17.78 16.03 4.92
CA ASP A 8 17.46 14.99 3.94
C ASP A 8 15.95 14.81 3.81
N ASP A 9 15.19 14.89 4.92
CA ASP A 9 13.73 14.78 4.92
C ASP A 9 13.08 15.97 4.21
N ALA A 10 13.54 17.19 4.48
CA ALA A 10 13.03 18.40 3.82
C ALA A 10 13.27 18.37 2.30
N ALA A 11 14.46 17.96 1.87
CA ALA A 11 14.79 17.82 0.45
C ALA A 11 13.93 16.75 -0.23
N LEU A 12 13.69 15.61 0.45
CA LEU A 12 12.86 14.53 -0.04
C LEU A 12 11.40 14.98 -0.20
N HIS A 13 10.85 15.70 0.78
CA HIS A 13 9.52 16.27 0.68
C HIS A 13 9.42 17.33 -0.42
N ALA A 14 10.40 18.22 -0.56
CA ALA A 14 10.44 19.22 -1.62
C ALA A 14 10.46 18.60 -3.02
N ARG A 15 11.14 17.45 -3.20
CA ARG A 15 11.18 16.72 -4.46
C ARG A 15 9.79 16.27 -4.92
N PHE A 16 8.94 15.77 -4.00
CA PHE A 16 7.64 15.21 -4.32
C PHE A 16 6.47 16.21 -4.20
N ALA A 17 6.67 17.36 -3.57
CA ALA A 17 5.60 18.33 -3.35
C ALA A 17 4.87 18.74 -4.65
N PRO A 18 5.56 19.13 -5.75
CA PRO A 18 4.88 19.51 -7.00
C PRO A 18 4.06 18.36 -7.60
N LEU A 19 4.53 17.12 -7.45
CA LEU A 19 3.80 15.94 -7.91
C LEU A 19 2.51 15.74 -7.12
N PHE A 20 2.56 15.87 -5.79
CA PHE A 20 1.39 15.71 -4.93
C PHE A 20 0.37 16.84 -5.16
N GLU A 21 0.82 18.06 -5.40
CA GLU A 21 -0.05 19.18 -5.79
C GLU A 21 -0.76 18.90 -7.12
N ARG A 22 -0.03 18.41 -8.12
CA ARG A 22 -0.60 18.00 -9.41
C ARG A 22 -1.63 16.88 -9.26
N ILE A 23 -1.37 15.88 -8.43
CA ILE A 23 -2.29 14.77 -8.13
C ILE A 23 -3.56 15.30 -7.46
N ALA A 24 -3.41 16.17 -6.47
CA ALA A 24 -4.52 16.73 -5.70
C ALA A 24 -5.46 17.60 -6.55
N ALA A 25 -4.94 18.30 -7.55
CA ALA A 25 -5.71 19.24 -8.37
C ALA A 25 -6.99 18.62 -8.98
N ASP A 26 -6.89 17.37 -9.44
CA ASP A 26 -8.00 16.67 -10.11
C ASP A 26 -8.56 15.49 -9.29
N SER A 27 -8.11 15.28 -8.05
CA SER A 27 -8.48 14.09 -7.26
C SER A 27 -9.99 14.00 -7.02
N ILE A 28 -10.65 15.11 -6.72
CA ILE A 28 -12.11 15.16 -6.50
C ILE A 28 -12.87 14.85 -7.80
N ALA A 29 -12.45 15.43 -8.92
CA ALA A 29 -13.09 15.20 -10.21
C ALA A 29 -12.93 13.73 -10.65
N ARG A 30 -11.76 13.14 -10.47
CA ARG A 30 -11.52 11.70 -10.73
C ARG A 30 -12.43 10.83 -9.89
N GLU A 31 -12.55 11.10 -8.59
CA GLU A 31 -13.41 10.32 -7.69
C GLU A 31 -14.88 10.42 -8.07
N GLN A 32 -15.37 11.62 -8.36
CA GLN A 32 -16.76 11.88 -8.76
C GLN A 32 -17.11 11.21 -10.08
N ASN A 33 -16.22 11.27 -11.06
CA ASN A 33 -16.41 10.70 -12.40
C ASN A 33 -16.05 9.21 -12.45
N ARG A 34 -15.53 8.63 -11.37
CA ARG A 34 -14.97 7.27 -11.32
C ARG A 34 -13.93 7.05 -12.43
N GLU A 35 -13.06 8.00 -12.61
CA GLU A 35 -11.96 7.94 -13.56
C GLU A 35 -10.75 7.25 -12.93
N LEU A 36 -10.31 6.13 -13.52
CA LEU A 36 -9.20 5.36 -13.01
C LEU A 36 -7.89 6.16 -12.99
N ALA A 37 -7.10 5.99 -11.93
CA ALA A 37 -5.90 6.78 -11.64
C ALA A 37 -4.65 6.39 -12.46
N HIS A 38 -4.80 6.04 -13.76
CA HIS A 38 -3.67 5.61 -14.61
C HIS A 38 -2.61 6.69 -14.73
N GLU A 39 -2.99 7.94 -14.98
CA GLU A 39 -2.04 9.03 -15.07
C GLU A 39 -1.31 9.33 -13.75
N PRO A 40 -1.99 9.51 -12.60
CA PRO A 40 -1.32 9.66 -11.32
C PRO A 40 -0.33 8.52 -11.01
N VAL A 41 -0.68 7.27 -11.30
CA VAL A 41 0.23 6.13 -11.10
C VAL A 41 1.44 6.22 -12.03
N ARG A 42 1.24 6.62 -13.30
CA ARG A 42 2.34 6.86 -14.24
C ARG A 42 3.29 7.94 -13.73
N TRP A 43 2.77 9.07 -13.24
CA TRP A 43 3.59 10.14 -12.66
C TRP A 43 4.38 9.69 -11.43
N LEU A 44 3.79 8.85 -10.57
CA LEU A 44 4.49 8.25 -9.42
C LEU A 44 5.65 7.34 -9.88
N LYS A 45 5.43 6.54 -10.93
CA LYS A 45 6.49 5.70 -11.54
C LYS A 45 7.64 6.57 -12.09
N GLU A 46 7.32 7.56 -12.92
CA GLU A 46 8.28 8.47 -13.55
C GLU A 46 9.10 9.27 -12.53
N ALA A 47 8.50 9.64 -11.40
CA ALA A 47 9.18 10.32 -10.31
C ALA A 47 10.02 9.40 -9.42
N GLY A 48 9.96 8.08 -9.62
CA GLY A 48 10.65 7.08 -8.81
C GLY A 48 10.02 6.83 -7.44
N PHE A 49 8.76 7.25 -7.22
CA PHE A 49 8.06 7.04 -5.95
C PHE A 49 7.86 5.55 -5.64
N THR A 50 7.59 4.75 -6.67
CA THR A 50 7.37 3.31 -6.54
C THR A 50 8.62 2.51 -6.18
N ALA A 51 9.81 3.10 -6.33
CA ALA A 51 11.11 2.50 -6.01
C ALA A 51 11.79 3.13 -4.77
N LEU A 52 11.07 3.93 -3.97
CA LEU A 52 11.63 4.62 -2.81
C LEU A 52 12.32 3.66 -1.81
N ARG A 53 11.72 2.50 -1.56
CA ARG A 53 12.23 1.49 -0.62
C ARG A 53 13.26 0.53 -1.23
N VAL A 54 13.44 0.56 -2.54
CA VAL A 54 14.47 -0.26 -3.21
C VAL A 54 15.85 0.25 -2.82
N PRO A 55 16.79 -0.61 -2.39
CA PRO A 55 18.17 -0.24 -2.08
C PRO A 55 18.89 0.40 -3.28
N GLN A 56 19.81 1.32 -3.00
CA GLN A 56 20.58 2.02 -4.03
C GLN A 56 21.37 1.08 -4.96
N ARG A 57 21.89 -0.02 -4.41
CA ARG A 57 22.61 -1.05 -5.19
C ARG A 57 21.76 -1.71 -6.29
N TYR A 58 20.43 -1.63 -6.19
CA TYR A 58 19.49 -2.11 -7.21
C TYR A 58 18.84 -0.96 -8.00
N GLY A 59 19.31 0.29 -7.82
CA GLY A 59 18.83 1.46 -8.53
C GLY A 59 17.70 2.25 -7.86
N GLY A 60 17.34 1.95 -6.61
CA GLY A 60 16.32 2.67 -5.86
C GLY A 60 16.85 3.85 -5.04
N SER A 61 15.98 4.43 -4.22
CA SER A 61 16.32 5.58 -3.36
C SER A 61 16.75 5.20 -1.94
N GLU A 62 16.46 3.97 -1.50
CA GLU A 62 16.80 3.44 -0.17
C GLU A 62 16.31 4.31 1.00
N VAL A 63 15.14 4.93 0.86
CA VAL A 63 14.59 5.75 1.95
C VAL A 63 14.21 4.86 3.15
N THR A 64 14.30 5.41 4.35
CA THR A 64 13.89 4.72 5.58
C THR A 64 12.37 4.54 5.64
N LEU A 65 11.88 3.64 6.50
CA LEU A 65 10.43 3.48 6.71
C LEU A 65 9.78 4.76 7.25
N PRO A 66 10.35 5.54 8.19
CA PRO A 66 9.82 6.84 8.57
C PRO A 66 9.66 7.80 7.39
N GLN A 67 10.65 7.91 6.52
CA GLN A 67 10.60 8.74 5.31
C GLN A 67 9.52 8.26 4.34
N PHE A 68 9.46 6.96 4.08
CA PHE A 68 8.45 6.37 3.22
C PHE A 68 7.02 6.64 3.71
N PHE A 69 6.74 6.39 5.00
CA PHE A 69 5.40 6.61 5.56
C PHE A 69 5.03 8.09 5.67
N SER A 70 6.01 8.97 5.87
CA SER A 70 5.81 10.42 5.82
C SER A 70 5.36 10.86 4.41
N LEU A 71 6.05 10.41 3.36
CA LEU A 71 5.65 10.68 1.97
C LEU A 71 4.32 10.03 1.61
N LEU A 72 4.07 8.80 2.09
CA LEU A 72 2.81 8.10 1.86
C LEU A 72 1.62 8.84 2.49
N THR A 73 1.81 9.44 3.67
CA THR A 73 0.82 10.32 4.31
C THR A 73 0.50 11.53 3.42
N ARG A 74 1.51 12.17 2.84
CA ARG A 74 1.32 13.29 1.91
C ARG A 74 0.62 12.86 0.62
N LEU A 75 0.94 11.68 0.11
CA LEU A 75 0.23 11.10 -1.03
C LEU A 75 -1.24 10.84 -0.69
N GLY A 76 -1.53 10.30 0.50
CA GLY A 76 -2.91 10.08 0.98
C GLY A 76 -3.69 11.37 1.23
N GLU A 77 -3.01 12.48 1.56
CA GLU A 77 -3.59 13.82 1.62
C GLU A 77 -3.96 14.35 0.23
N ALA A 78 -3.19 14.00 -0.79
CA ALA A 78 -3.44 14.40 -2.18
C ALA A 78 -4.55 13.56 -2.86
N ASP A 79 -4.49 12.24 -2.71
CA ASP A 79 -5.50 11.28 -3.21
C ASP A 79 -5.43 9.98 -2.41
N SER A 80 -6.47 9.67 -1.65
CA SER A 80 -6.51 8.52 -0.74
C SER A 80 -6.51 7.15 -1.45
N ASN A 81 -6.78 7.07 -2.75
CA ASN A 81 -6.72 5.84 -3.52
C ASN A 81 -5.27 5.40 -3.78
N LEU A 82 -4.37 6.35 -4.00
CA LEU A 82 -3.01 6.07 -4.45
C LEU A 82 -2.15 5.29 -3.44
N PRO A 83 -2.17 5.61 -2.13
CA PRO A 83 -1.46 4.78 -1.15
C PRO A 83 -1.88 3.31 -1.19
N GLN A 84 -3.17 3.04 -1.39
CA GLN A 84 -3.69 1.68 -1.50
C GLN A 84 -3.22 0.99 -2.78
N ILE A 85 -3.15 1.70 -3.91
CA ILE A 85 -2.65 1.18 -5.18
C ILE A 85 -1.17 0.78 -5.05
N VAL A 86 -0.33 1.68 -4.51
CA VAL A 86 1.12 1.43 -4.39
C VAL A 86 1.48 0.53 -3.20
N ARG A 87 0.54 0.27 -2.28
CA ARG A 87 0.75 -0.57 -1.08
C ARG A 87 1.36 -1.92 -1.40
N LEU A 88 0.83 -2.57 -2.45
CA LEU A 88 1.22 -3.93 -2.78
C LEU A 88 2.59 -3.99 -3.43
N ASN A 89 2.93 -2.99 -4.25
CA ASN A 89 4.28 -2.84 -4.77
C ASN A 89 5.30 -2.60 -3.64
N ALA A 90 4.99 -1.71 -2.69
CA ALA A 90 5.86 -1.45 -1.55
C ALA A 90 6.02 -2.69 -0.65
N GLY A 91 4.91 -3.40 -0.34
CA GLY A 91 4.97 -4.64 0.41
C GLY A 91 5.70 -5.77 -0.32
N PHE A 92 5.64 -5.81 -1.64
CA PHE A 92 6.44 -6.74 -2.44
C PHE A 92 7.94 -6.45 -2.28
N ILE A 93 8.37 -5.16 -2.31
CA ILE A 93 9.75 -4.77 -2.03
C ILE A 93 10.17 -5.28 -0.65
N GLU A 94 9.42 -4.99 0.40
CA GLU A 94 9.72 -5.45 1.76
C GLU A 94 9.83 -6.99 1.83
N SER A 95 8.94 -7.70 1.14
CA SER A 95 8.99 -9.17 1.10
C SER A 95 10.25 -9.72 0.39
N ARG A 96 10.76 -9.01 -0.63
CA ARG A 96 12.01 -9.39 -1.29
C ARG A 96 13.21 -9.09 -0.42
N LEU A 97 13.17 -7.97 0.31
CA LEU A 97 14.21 -7.61 1.27
C LEU A 97 14.29 -8.58 2.46
N GLU A 98 13.15 -9.19 2.85
CA GLU A 98 13.08 -10.25 3.87
C GLU A 98 13.44 -11.64 3.33
N GLY A 99 13.30 -11.87 2.04
CA GLY A 99 13.52 -13.16 1.39
C GLY A 99 14.98 -13.61 1.40
N GLU A 100 15.21 -14.91 1.38
CA GLU A 100 16.55 -15.52 1.44
C GLU A 100 17.25 -15.54 0.07
N SER A 101 16.48 -15.59 -1.04
CA SER A 101 17.05 -15.72 -2.39
C SER A 101 17.59 -14.40 -2.92
N GLU A 102 18.91 -14.28 -3.05
CA GLU A 102 19.56 -13.10 -3.64
C GLU A 102 19.18 -12.93 -5.13
N ALA A 103 19.09 -13.99 -5.89
CA ALA A 103 18.73 -13.93 -7.31
C ALA A 103 17.30 -13.36 -7.52
N LEU A 104 16.32 -13.77 -6.70
CA LEU A 104 14.96 -13.20 -6.75
C LEU A 104 14.95 -11.75 -6.27
N ARG A 105 15.76 -11.42 -5.26
CA ARG A 105 15.92 -10.06 -4.75
C ARG A 105 16.47 -9.13 -5.82
N GLU A 106 17.61 -9.46 -6.40
CA GLU A 106 18.23 -8.68 -7.47
C GLU A 106 17.29 -8.48 -8.65
N ARG A 107 16.71 -9.57 -9.18
CA ARG A 107 15.79 -9.52 -10.29
C ARG A 107 14.64 -8.55 -10.05
N TRP A 108 13.89 -8.76 -8.97
CA TRP A 108 12.65 -8.03 -8.75
C TRP A 108 12.86 -6.60 -8.28
N LEU A 109 13.88 -6.35 -7.45
CA LEU A 109 14.18 -4.99 -7.02
C LEU A 109 14.73 -4.13 -8.17
N THR A 110 15.55 -4.70 -9.06
CA THR A 110 16.00 -4.02 -10.27
C THR A 110 14.84 -3.76 -11.25
N THR A 111 13.91 -4.71 -11.40
CA THR A 111 12.71 -4.53 -12.21
C THR A 111 11.86 -3.35 -11.72
N ILE A 112 11.64 -3.25 -10.40
CA ILE A 112 10.88 -2.15 -9.80
C ILE A 112 11.65 -0.82 -9.92
N ALA A 113 12.97 -0.84 -9.72
CA ALA A 113 13.80 0.35 -9.90
C ALA A 113 13.79 0.85 -11.36
N GLY A 114 13.61 -0.05 -12.32
CA GLY A 114 13.38 0.25 -13.74
C GLY A 114 12.02 0.88 -14.05
N GLY A 115 11.15 1.08 -13.04
CA GLY A 115 9.86 1.75 -13.18
C GLY A 115 8.68 0.80 -13.37
N GLU A 116 8.85 -0.52 -13.26
CA GLU A 116 7.73 -1.45 -13.27
C GLU A 116 7.06 -1.53 -11.88
N ILE A 117 5.74 -1.76 -11.85
CA ILE A 117 4.95 -1.81 -10.62
C ILE A 117 4.29 -3.18 -10.47
N ILE A 118 4.23 -3.66 -9.23
CA ILE A 118 3.63 -4.94 -8.87
C ILE A 118 2.25 -4.70 -8.24
N GLY A 119 1.20 -5.26 -8.84
CA GLY A 119 -0.11 -5.43 -8.22
C GLY A 119 -0.20 -6.78 -7.53
N ALA A 120 -1.30 -7.04 -6.82
CA ALA A 120 -1.47 -8.34 -6.19
C ALA A 120 -2.87 -8.90 -6.31
N ALA A 121 -2.94 -10.21 -6.54
CA ALA A 121 -4.13 -11.04 -6.62
C ALA A 121 -4.00 -12.15 -5.56
N ILE A 122 -4.24 -11.79 -4.28
CA ILE A 122 -3.97 -12.66 -3.12
C ILE A 122 -5.27 -13.13 -2.48
N SER A 123 -6.22 -12.22 -2.24
CA SER A 123 -7.45 -12.48 -1.50
C SER A 123 -8.57 -12.96 -2.42
N GLU A 124 -9.55 -13.65 -1.83
CA GLU A 124 -10.71 -14.22 -2.51
C GLU A 124 -12.00 -13.90 -1.76
N ARG A 125 -13.13 -13.94 -2.45
CA ARG A 125 -14.48 -13.84 -1.86
C ARG A 125 -14.98 -15.15 -1.23
N THR A 126 -14.26 -16.25 -1.45
CA THR A 126 -14.71 -17.58 -1.02
C THR A 126 -14.33 -17.85 0.43
N GLY A 127 -15.17 -18.64 1.13
CA GLY A 127 -14.85 -19.21 2.44
C GLY A 127 -14.00 -20.50 2.36
N ALA A 128 -13.37 -20.77 1.21
CA ALA A 128 -12.53 -21.95 1.01
C ALA A 128 -11.26 -21.86 1.88
N THR A 129 -10.82 -23.01 2.38
CA THR A 129 -9.63 -23.12 3.22
C THR A 129 -8.32 -23.02 2.43
N HIS A 130 -8.39 -23.20 1.11
CA HIS A 130 -7.25 -23.13 0.19
C HIS A 130 -7.50 -22.10 -0.91
N ASN A 131 -6.41 -21.63 -1.52
CA ASN A 131 -6.48 -20.75 -2.68
C ASN A 131 -7.22 -21.44 -3.84
N SER A 132 -8.19 -20.75 -4.46
CA SER A 132 -8.95 -21.27 -5.61
C SER A 132 -8.16 -21.19 -6.92
N VAL A 133 -7.14 -20.32 -6.98
CA VAL A 133 -6.22 -20.25 -8.11
C VAL A 133 -5.23 -21.41 -8.01
N THR A 134 -5.22 -22.24 -9.05
CA THR A 134 -4.39 -23.45 -9.11
C THR A 134 -3.15 -23.24 -9.99
N LEU A 135 -2.03 -23.79 -9.56
CA LEU A 135 -0.78 -23.88 -10.32
C LEU A 135 -0.53 -25.34 -10.68
N THR A 136 -0.70 -25.71 -11.93
CA THR A 136 -0.51 -27.10 -12.39
C THR A 136 0.71 -27.23 -13.29
N ARG A 137 1.42 -28.35 -13.20
CA ARG A 137 2.56 -28.61 -14.08
C ARG A 137 2.08 -29.31 -15.35
N ASP A 138 2.35 -28.70 -16.48
CA ASP A 138 2.21 -29.33 -17.79
C ASP A 138 3.55 -29.97 -18.17
N ALA A 139 3.52 -31.25 -18.58
CA ALA A 139 4.72 -32.01 -18.89
C ALA A 139 5.56 -31.42 -20.06
N GLN A 140 4.91 -30.64 -20.94
CA GLN A 140 5.54 -30.11 -22.15
C GLN A 140 5.79 -28.60 -22.10
N SER A 141 5.04 -27.85 -21.31
CA SER A 141 5.01 -26.38 -21.37
C SER A 141 5.30 -25.66 -20.04
N GLY A 142 5.72 -26.38 -18.99
CA GLY A 142 6.01 -25.80 -17.67
C GLY A 142 4.78 -25.62 -16.80
N TRP A 143 4.69 -24.52 -16.03
CA TRP A 143 3.58 -24.30 -15.11
C TRP A 143 2.45 -23.52 -15.77
N ARG A 144 1.21 -23.86 -15.41
CA ARG A 144 -0.01 -23.18 -15.83
C ARG A 144 -0.82 -22.71 -14.63
N LEU A 145 -1.19 -21.42 -14.65
CA LEU A 145 -1.98 -20.77 -13.63
C LEU A 145 -3.43 -20.65 -14.11
N ASN A 146 -4.38 -21.11 -13.30
CA ASN A 146 -5.82 -21.07 -13.60
C ASN A 146 -6.63 -20.66 -12.38
N GLY A 147 -7.68 -19.87 -12.60
CA GLY A 147 -8.65 -19.49 -11.56
C GLY A 147 -8.88 -17.98 -11.52
N GLU A 148 -9.47 -17.52 -10.42
CA GLU A 148 -9.89 -16.13 -10.29
C GLU A 148 -9.59 -15.62 -8.87
N LYS A 149 -9.18 -14.36 -8.77
CA LYS A 149 -9.05 -13.63 -7.51
C LYS A 149 -9.96 -12.41 -7.52
N TYR A 150 -10.53 -12.10 -6.36
CA TYR A 150 -11.18 -10.84 -6.09
C TYR A 150 -10.38 -10.09 -5.01
N TYR A 151 -10.61 -8.80 -4.87
CA TYR A 151 -9.77 -7.87 -4.11
C TYR A 151 -8.35 -7.75 -4.68
N SER A 152 -8.23 -7.82 -6.02
CA SER A 152 -6.96 -7.74 -6.75
C SER A 152 -6.48 -6.30 -6.87
N THR A 153 -6.20 -5.67 -5.73
CA THR A 153 -5.84 -4.25 -5.64
C THR A 153 -4.63 -3.91 -6.50
N GLY A 154 -4.74 -2.83 -7.26
CA GLY A 154 -3.65 -2.28 -8.06
C GLY A 154 -3.36 -3.03 -9.35
N THR A 155 -4.01 -4.16 -9.64
CA THR A 155 -3.72 -4.96 -10.85
C THR A 155 -4.06 -4.23 -12.15
N LEU A 156 -5.06 -3.33 -12.14
CA LEU A 156 -5.39 -2.50 -13.32
C LEU A 156 -4.25 -1.56 -13.73
N TYR A 157 -3.35 -1.22 -12.80
CA TYR A 157 -2.24 -0.29 -12.97
C TYR A 157 -0.89 -0.98 -13.07
N ALA A 158 -0.85 -2.30 -12.83
CA ALA A 158 0.38 -3.05 -12.65
C ALA A 158 0.98 -3.53 -13.98
N ASP A 159 2.30 -3.68 -13.99
CA ASP A 159 3.06 -4.36 -15.04
C ASP A 159 3.17 -5.86 -14.73
N TRP A 160 3.20 -6.21 -13.44
CA TRP A 160 3.26 -7.57 -12.92
C TRP A 160 2.22 -7.79 -11.82
N ILE A 161 1.77 -9.02 -11.66
CA ILE A 161 0.80 -9.40 -10.64
C ILE A 161 1.38 -10.51 -9.77
N ASP A 162 1.48 -10.26 -8.47
CA ASP A 162 1.84 -11.24 -7.45
C ASP A 162 0.59 -12.02 -7.05
N VAL A 163 0.57 -13.32 -7.34
CA VAL A 163 -0.61 -14.19 -7.20
C VAL A 163 -0.39 -15.24 -6.13
N ALA A 164 -1.37 -15.39 -5.24
CA ALA A 164 -1.45 -16.53 -4.34
C ALA A 164 -2.20 -17.68 -5.02
N SER A 165 -1.55 -18.83 -5.14
CA SER A 165 -2.07 -20.03 -5.79
C SER A 165 -1.83 -21.27 -4.92
N HIS A 166 -2.33 -22.43 -5.38
CA HIS A 166 -2.14 -23.73 -4.75
C HIS A 166 -1.80 -24.76 -5.83
N ASP A 167 -0.78 -25.61 -5.57
CA ASP A 167 -0.32 -26.62 -6.56
C ASP A 167 -0.89 -28.03 -6.32
N GLY A 168 -1.89 -28.14 -5.47
CA GLY A 168 -2.47 -29.42 -5.04
C GLY A 168 -1.90 -29.92 -3.71
N THR A 169 -0.75 -29.44 -3.32
CA THR A 169 -0.07 -29.80 -2.06
C THR A 169 0.24 -28.57 -1.20
N ASP A 170 0.86 -27.57 -1.81
CA ASP A 170 1.39 -26.39 -1.12
C ASP A 170 0.75 -25.10 -1.64
N ASP A 171 0.72 -24.08 -0.79
CA ASP A 171 0.47 -22.71 -1.22
C ASP A 171 1.70 -22.15 -1.95
N VAL A 172 1.51 -21.60 -3.14
CA VAL A 172 2.58 -21.09 -3.99
C VAL A 172 2.34 -19.63 -4.33
N ARG A 173 3.36 -18.81 -4.18
CA ARG A 173 3.36 -17.42 -4.65
C ARG A 173 4.07 -17.37 -5.99
N VAL A 174 3.38 -16.85 -6.98
CA VAL A 174 3.92 -16.66 -8.33
C VAL A 174 3.74 -15.23 -8.78
N VAL A 175 4.55 -14.78 -9.72
CA VAL A 175 4.38 -13.48 -10.33
C VAL A 175 4.23 -13.64 -11.84
N VAL A 176 3.24 -12.99 -12.43
CA VAL A 176 2.97 -13.06 -13.87
C VAL A 176 2.86 -11.66 -14.46
N ARG A 177 3.15 -11.52 -15.75
CA ARG A 177 2.91 -10.26 -16.46
C ARG A 177 1.41 -9.95 -16.45
N ALA A 178 1.07 -8.68 -16.20
CA ALA A 178 -0.32 -8.23 -16.23
C ALA A 178 -0.93 -8.26 -17.64
N ASP A 179 -0.11 -8.23 -18.67
CA ASP A 179 -0.46 -8.32 -20.10
C ASP A 179 -0.21 -9.72 -20.69
N ALA A 180 0.11 -10.73 -19.85
CA ALA A 180 0.33 -12.10 -20.35
C ALA A 180 -0.95 -12.69 -20.97
N PRO A 181 -0.82 -13.50 -22.02
CA PRO A 181 -1.95 -14.25 -22.56
C PRO A 181 -2.68 -15.05 -21.48
N GLY A 182 -3.99 -14.91 -21.40
CA GLY A 182 -4.83 -15.55 -20.39
C GLY A 182 -5.01 -14.76 -19.09
N VAL A 183 -4.41 -13.60 -18.94
CA VAL A 183 -4.68 -12.67 -17.81
C VAL A 183 -5.77 -11.69 -18.23
N THR A 184 -6.88 -11.66 -17.47
CA THR A 184 -7.95 -10.67 -17.62
C THR A 184 -8.14 -9.92 -16.32
N ARG A 185 -8.09 -8.59 -16.38
CA ARG A 185 -8.27 -7.67 -15.24
C ARG A 185 -9.58 -6.91 -15.47
N ILE A 186 -10.52 -7.02 -14.51
CA ILE A 186 -11.87 -6.49 -14.66
C ILE A 186 -12.06 -5.32 -13.70
N ASP A 187 -12.55 -4.19 -14.21
CA ASP A 187 -12.90 -3.03 -13.41
C ASP A 187 -14.33 -3.17 -12.84
N ASP A 188 -14.49 -4.10 -11.91
CA ASP A 188 -15.75 -4.42 -11.22
C ASP A 188 -15.73 -4.11 -9.71
N TRP A 189 -14.77 -3.29 -9.25
CA TRP A 189 -14.73 -2.82 -7.88
C TRP A 189 -15.80 -1.77 -7.61
N ASP A 190 -16.75 -2.08 -6.73
CA ASP A 190 -17.91 -1.24 -6.39
C ASP A 190 -17.95 -0.79 -4.92
N GLY A 191 -16.83 -0.82 -4.20
CA GLY A 191 -16.75 -0.34 -2.82
C GLY A 191 -17.17 1.13 -2.68
N PHE A 192 -17.80 1.48 -1.54
CA PHE A 192 -18.24 2.86 -1.29
C PHE A 192 -17.09 3.85 -1.10
N GLY A 193 -15.90 3.38 -0.74
CA GLY A 193 -14.68 4.17 -0.60
C GLY A 193 -13.52 3.54 -1.35
N GLN A 194 -12.47 4.33 -1.60
CA GLN A 194 -11.31 3.90 -2.40
C GLN A 194 -11.72 3.29 -3.75
N ARG A 195 -12.63 3.96 -4.43
CA ARG A 195 -13.32 3.48 -5.63
C ARG A 195 -12.40 3.30 -6.83
N LEU A 196 -11.26 3.96 -6.81
CA LEU A 196 -10.31 4.00 -7.92
C LEU A 196 -9.12 3.04 -7.73
N THR A 197 -9.16 2.18 -6.70
CA THR A 197 -8.01 1.30 -6.40
C THR A 197 -7.88 0.09 -7.33
N GLY A 198 -8.86 -0.14 -8.20
CA GLY A 198 -8.87 -1.32 -9.09
C GLY A 198 -8.83 -2.63 -8.31
N SER A 199 -9.58 -2.70 -7.18
CA SER A 199 -9.58 -3.87 -6.29
C SER A 199 -10.55 -4.97 -6.72
N GLY A 200 -10.92 -5.01 -8.00
CA GLY A 200 -11.86 -5.96 -8.58
C GLY A 200 -11.27 -7.33 -8.90
N THR A 201 -11.83 -7.95 -9.92
CA THR A 201 -11.51 -9.31 -10.35
C THR A 201 -10.27 -9.37 -11.23
N THR A 202 -9.41 -10.36 -10.98
CA THR A 202 -8.38 -10.80 -11.91
C THR A 202 -8.53 -12.29 -12.19
N ARG A 203 -8.66 -12.65 -13.47
CA ARG A 203 -8.84 -14.02 -13.95
C ARG A 203 -7.59 -14.51 -14.67
N PHE A 204 -7.29 -15.79 -14.47
CA PHE A 204 -6.14 -16.47 -15.05
C PHE A 204 -6.65 -17.71 -15.80
N GLU A 205 -6.40 -17.79 -17.12
CA GLU A 205 -6.80 -18.87 -18.00
C GLU A 205 -5.57 -19.46 -18.70
N SER A 206 -5.06 -20.58 -18.18
CA SER A 206 -3.85 -21.25 -18.70
C SER A 206 -2.63 -20.32 -18.81
N VAL A 207 -2.47 -19.38 -17.90
CA VAL A 207 -1.33 -18.44 -17.92
C VAL A 207 -0.05 -19.21 -17.69
N HIS A 208 0.93 -19.04 -18.59
CA HIS A 208 2.26 -19.63 -18.42
C HIS A 208 3.02 -18.99 -17.28
N VAL A 209 3.63 -19.82 -16.43
CA VAL A 209 4.51 -19.40 -15.33
C VAL A 209 5.86 -20.10 -15.49
N ALA A 210 6.93 -19.34 -15.63
CA ALA A 210 8.29 -19.85 -15.64
C ALA A 210 8.78 -20.17 -14.23
N ASP A 211 9.75 -21.06 -14.09
CA ASP A 211 10.28 -21.46 -12.77
C ASP A 211 10.82 -20.26 -11.97
N ASP A 212 11.42 -19.30 -12.62
CA ASP A 212 11.97 -18.06 -12.03
C ASP A 212 10.89 -17.01 -11.66
N GLN A 213 9.63 -17.27 -12.00
CA GLN A 213 8.45 -16.51 -11.57
C GLN A 213 7.80 -17.10 -10.30
N ILE A 214 8.27 -18.23 -9.82
CA ILE A 214 7.86 -18.81 -8.54
C ILE A 214 8.63 -18.13 -7.41
N LEU A 215 7.93 -17.33 -6.61
CA LEU A 215 8.54 -16.50 -5.56
C LEU A 215 8.77 -17.28 -4.25
N ALA A 216 7.84 -18.15 -3.90
CA ALA A 216 7.88 -18.91 -2.66
C ALA A 216 6.91 -20.09 -2.69
N ARG A 217 7.23 -21.16 -1.94
CA ARG A 217 6.34 -22.27 -1.63
C ARG A 217 6.19 -22.37 -0.12
N TYR A 218 4.96 -22.50 0.33
CA TYR A 218 4.61 -22.61 1.74
C TYR A 218 4.01 -23.99 1.98
N LYS A 219 4.79 -24.89 2.55
CA LYS A 219 4.33 -26.23 2.85
C LYS A 219 3.20 -26.20 3.88
N ALA A 220 2.14 -26.96 3.64
CA ALA A 220 1.01 -27.04 4.55
C ALA A 220 1.39 -27.57 5.94
N SER A 221 2.48 -28.34 6.03
CA SER A 221 3.02 -28.91 7.27
C SER A 221 3.89 -27.96 8.09
N GLU A 222 4.29 -26.82 7.53
CA GLU A 222 5.21 -25.88 8.18
C GLU A 222 4.47 -24.60 8.60
N PRO A 223 4.69 -24.11 9.84
CA PRO A 223 4.11 -22.83 10.25
C PRO A 223 4.71 -21.71 9.40
N ARG A 224 3.85 -20.80 8.93
CA ARG A 224 4.31 -19.60 8.24
C ARG A 224 5.12 -18.73 9.20
N ARG A 225 6.31 -18.31 8.78
CA ARG A 225 7.10 -17.34 9.54
C ARG A 225 6.29 -16.05 9.71
N ASN A 226 6.25 -15.53 10.93
CA ASN A 226 5.68 -14.22 11.19
C ASN A 226 6.62 -13.16 10.60
N THR A 227 6.13 -12.40 9.63
CA THR A 227 6.91 -11.36 8.97
C THR A 227 6.44 -9.97 9.43
N SER A 228 7.29 -8.98 9.26
CA SER A 228 6.91 -7.57 9.51
C SER A 228 5.89 -7.03 8.51
N LEU A 229 5.58 -7.77 7.43
CA LEU A 229 4.68 -7.36 6.36
C LEU A 229 3.27 -7.01 6.86
N THR A 230 2.72 -7.75 7.81
CA THR A 230 1.40 -7.43 8.37
C THR A 230 1.41 -6.05 9.03
N ALA A 231 2.43 -5.77 9.86
CA ALA A 231 2.58 -4.47 10.50
C ALA A 231 2.85 -3.36 9.48
N PHE A 232 3.64 -3.64 8.44
CA PHE A 232 3.87 -2.72 7.33
C PHE A 232 2.55 -2.35 6.63
N TYR A 233 1.73 -3.32 6.25
CA TYR A 233 0.44 -3.08 5.58
C TYR A 233 -0.55 -2.31 6.47
N GLN A 234 -0.60 -2.59 7.77
CA GLN A 234 -1.42 -1.82 8.71
C GLN A 234 -0.92 -0.37 8.82
N THR A 235 0.39 -0.15 8.78
CA THR A 235 0.96 1.20 8.81
C THR A 235 0.67 1.97 7.53
N VAL A 236 0.58 1.31 6.36
CA VAL A 236 0.10 1.96 5.12
C VAL A 236 -1.32 2.48 5.30
N HIS A 237 -2.23 1.69 5.90
CA HIS A 237 -3.59 2.16 6.18
C HIS A 237 -3.59 3.33 7.15
N LEU A 238 -2.79 3.26 8.22
CA LEU A 238 -2.66 4.35 9.18
C LEU A 238 -2.15 5.64 8.53
N ALA A 239 -1.13 5.56 7.67
CA ALA A 239 -0.62 6.69 6.90
C ALA A 239 -1.67 7.27 5.95
N THR A 240 -2.46 6.41 5.29
CA THR A 240 -3.58 6.84 4.42
C THR A 240 -4.64 7.60 5.21
N LEU A 241 -5.08 7.05 6.35
CA LEU A 241 -6.05 7.70 7.23
C LEU A 241 -5.53 9.03 7.78
N THR A 242 -4.24 9.09 8.11
CA THR A 242 -3.57 10.34 8.52
C THR A 242 -3.58 11.38 7.41
N GLY A 243 -3.32 10.97 6.16
CA GLY A 243 -3.43 11.83 4.99
C GLY A 243 -4.84 12.39 4.81
N ILE A 244 -5.87 11.53 4.92
CA ILE A 244 -7.28 11.96 4.88
C ILE A 244 -7.58 12.96 6.02
N ALA A 245 -7.11 12.71 7.24
CA ALA A 245 -7.33 13.61 8.37
C ALA A 245 -6.71 14.99 8.13
N ARG A 246 -5.52 15.06 7.50
CA ARG A 246 -4.86 16.31 7.09
C ARG A 246 -5.69 17.04 6.02
N ALA A 247 -6.19 16.32 5.02
CA ALA A 247 -7.05 16.90 3.96
C ALA A 247 -8.34 17.47 4.56
N VAL A 248 -9.01 16.72 5.45
CA VAL A 248 -10.22 17.18 6.15
C VAL A 248 -9.96 18.45 6.97
N LEU A 249 -8.83 18.51 7.68
CA LEU A 249 -8.46 19.73 8.43
C LEU A 249 -8.20 20.91 7.51
N ARG A 250 -7.40 20.73 6.46
CA ARG A 250 -7.10 21.76 5.45
C ARG A 250 -8.38 22.30 4.83
N ASP A 251 -9.24 21.43 4.35
CA ASP A 251 -10.47 21.79 3.65
C ASP A 251 -11.48 22.43 4.61
N GLY A 252 -11.55 21.95 5.87
CA GLY A 252 -12.35 22.55 6.93
C GLY A 252 -11.91 23.97 7.26
N ILE A 253 -10.60 24.23 7.35
CA ILE A 253 -10.05 25.58 7.55
C ILE A 253 -10.39 26.48 6.36
N ALA A 254 -10.15 26.01 5.13
CA ALA A 254 -10.44 26.78 3.91
C ALA A 254 -11.94 27.13 3.80
N PHE A 255 -12.81 26.16 4.12
CA PHE A 255 -14.25 26.34 4.14
C PHE A 255 -14.69 27.44 5.13
N VAL A 256 -14.14 27.44 6.35
CA VAL A 256 -14.45 28.44 7.37
C VAL A 256 -13.93 29.81 6.99
N GLN A 257 -12.69 29.88 6.49
CA GLN A 257 -12.04 31.14 6.09
C GLN A 257 -12.78 31.83 4.92
N GLY A 258 -13.30 31.06 3.98
CA GLY A 258 -14.03 31.55 2.82
C GLY A 258 -15.46 32.04 3.14
N ARG A 259 -16.00 31.76 4.35
CA ARG A 259 -17.40 32.13 4.69
C ARG A 259 -17.49 33.55 5.25
N THR A 260 -18.23 34.36 4.53
CA THR A 260 -18.57 35.73 4.98
C THR A 260 -20.02 35.85 5.48
N ARG A 261 -20.89 34.87 5.09
CA ARG A 261 -22.32 34.93 5.41
C ARG A 261 -22.59 34.29 6.77
N THR A 262 -23.20 35.04 7.67
CA THR A 262 -23.76 34.55 8.96
C THR A 262 -25.21 34.10 8.78
N PHE A 263 -25.56 32.90 9.27
CA PHE A 263 -26.96 32.46 9.36
C PHE A 263 -27.55 32.95 10.68
N GLY A 264 -28.69 33.62 10.64
CA GLY A 264 -29.45 34.02 11.81
C GLY A 264 -29.39 35.52 12.12
N VAL A 265 -29.24 35.89 13.36
CA VAL A 265 -29.43 37.24 13.89
C VAL A 265 -28.39 38.21 13.35
N PRO A 266 -28.80 39.47 12.93
CA PRO A 266 -27.88 40.57 12.66
C PRO A 266 -26.89 40.73 13.84
N ASP A 267 -25.68 41.19 13.56
CA ASP A 267 -24.58 41.43 14.51
C ASP A 267 -23.87 40.20 15.11
N ARG A 268 -24.05 39.03 14.55
CA ARG A 268 -23.21 37.89 14.92
C ARG A 268 -21.87 37.93 14.22
N SER A 269 -20.82 37.55 14.96
CA SER A 269 -19.45 37.36 14.49
C SER A 269 -19.40 36.46 13.26
N SER A 270 -18.48 36.71 12.36
CA SER A 270 -18.17 35.84 11.21
C SER A 270 -17.95 34.39 11.69
N PRO A 271 -18.30 33.38 10.90
CA PRO A 271 -17.98 32.00 11.24
C PRO A 271 -16.51 31.80 11.65
N ARG A 272 -15.58 32.54 11.05
CA ARG A 272 -14.16 32.55 11.38
C ARG A 272 -13.86 33.05 12.80
N ASP A 273 -14.75 33.84 13.41
CA ASP A 273 -14.58 34.42 14.75
C ASP A 273 -15.47 33.72 15.79
N ASN A 274 -16.25 32.72 15.38
CA ASN A 274 -17.18 32.01 16.25
C ASN A 274 -16.46 30.95 17.10
N PRO A 275 -16.53 31.04 18.45
CA PRO A 275 -15.86 30.09 19.35
C PRO A 275 -16.28 28.62 19.14
N LEU A 276 -17.53 28.36 18.74
CA LEU A 276 -18.00 27.01 18.45
C LEU A 276 -17.32 26.43 17.19
N VAL A 277 -17.11 27.25 16.18
CA VAL A 277 -16.37 26.86 14.98
C VAL A 277 -14.90 26.61 15.31
N HIS A 278 -14.28 27.48 16.12
CA HIS A 278 -12.91 27.29 16.60
C HIS A 278 -12.76 25.97 17.37
N ARG A 279 -13.75 25.61 18.21
CA ARG A 279 -13.76 24.33 18.94
C ARG A 279 -13.76 23.13 17.97
N VAL A 280 -14.55 23.18 16.90
CA VAL A 280 -14.61 22.10 15.90
C VAL A 280 -13.28 21.97 15.16
N ILE A 281 -12.75 23.09 14.63
CA ILE A 281 -11.47 23.10 13.92
C ILE A 281 -10.32 22.68 14.84
N GLY A 282 -10.29 23.18 16.09
CA GLY A 282 -9.30 22.76 17.08
C GLY A 282 -9.33 21.26 17.39
N ARG A 283 -10.54 20.66 17.45
CA ARG A 283 -10.68 19.20 17.60
C ARG A 283 -10.16 18.43 16.37
N LEU A 284 -10.48 18.89 15.16
CA LEU A 284 -9.94 18.29 13.93
C LEU A 284 -8.42 18.39 13.90
N ALA A 285 -7.85 19.53 14.26
CA ALA A 285 -6.40 19.72 14.32
C ALA A 285 -5.73 18.76 15.33
N SER A 286 -6.33 18.62 16.53
CA SER A 286 -5.82 17.70 17.56
C SER A 286 -5.86 16.25 17.08
N LEU A 287 -6.94 15.82 16.40
CA LEU A 287 -7.07 14.47 15.87
C LEU A 287 -6.08 14.20 14.73
N ALA A 288 -5.92 15.15 13.81
CA ALA A 288 -4.95 15.03 12.72
C ALA A 288 -3.51 14.96 13.26
N TYR A 289 -3.15 15.81 14.22
CA TYR A 289 -1.85 15.77 14.90
C TYR A 289 -1.61 14.44 15.61
N SER A 290 -2.62 13.93 16.33
CA SER A 290 -2.51 12.63 17.02
C SER A 290 -2.28 11.47 16.03
N ALA A 291 -3.02 11.44 14.93
CA ALA A 291 -2.86 10.44 13.88
C ALA A 291 -1.45 10.50 13.25
N GLU A 292 -0.95 11.70 12.97
CA GLU A 292 0.39 11.92 12.43
C GLU A 292 1.49 11.46 13.41
N SER A 293 1.34 11.80 14.68
CA SER A 293 2.27 11.37 15.74
C SER A 293 2.30 9.85 15.91
N MET A 294 1.14 9.19 15.86
CA MET A 294 1.04 7.72 15.90
C MET A 294 1.71 7.10 14.68
N THR A 295 1.43 7.58 13.47
CA THR A 295 2.05 7.09 12.23
C THR A 295 3.56 7.19 12.29
N ALA A 296 4.07 8.34 12.70
CA ALA A 296 5.52 8.57 12.85
C ALA A 296 6.15 7.64 13.91
N SER A 297 5.45 7.41 15.03
CA SER A 297 5.94 6.50 16.09
C SER A 297 6.00 5.06 15.62
N VAL A 298 4.95 4.56 14.96
CA VAL A 298 4.90 3.20 14.42
C VAL A 298 5.96 3.02 13.33
N ALA A 299 6.13 4.00 12.44
CA ALA A 299 7.14 3.95 11.39
C ALA A 299 8.57 3.81 11.94
N ARG A 300 8.90 4.55 13.02
CA ARG A 300 10.19 4.41 13.72
C ARG A 300 10.35 3.04 14.39
N SER A 301 9.30 2.52 14.99
CA SER A 301 9.33 1.18 15.60
C SER A 301 9.56 0.08 14.56
N LEU A 302 8.91 0.20 13.38
CA LEU A 302 9.15 -0.70 12.26
C LEU A 302 10.57 -0.60 11.72
N GLU A 303 11.13 0.62 11.62
CA GLU A 303 12.53 0.82 11.19
C GLU A 303 13.50 0.18 12.16
N THR A 304 13.28 0.34 13.48
CA THR A 304 14.11 -0.31 14.51
C THR A 304 14.04 -1.83 14.40
N ALA A 305 12.85 -2.39 14.23
CA ALA A 305 12.67 -3.83 14.04
C ALA A 305 13.31 -4.31 12.73
N TRP A 306 13.23 -3.51 11.68
CA TRP A 306 13.90 -3.77 10.41
C TRP A 306 15.42 -3.84 10.57
N GLN A 307 16.03 -2.87 11.23
CA GLN A 307 17.48 -2.80 11.45
C GLN A 307 17.99 -3.92 12.37
N ALA A 308 17.16 -4.39 13.30
CA ALA A 308 17.50 -5.49 14.20
C ALA A 308 17.46 -6.88 13.53
N ARG A 309 16.96 -6.99 12.29
CA ARG A 309 16.95 -8.26 11.54
C ARG A 309 18.38 -8.72 11.27
N GLY A 310 18.79 -9.81 11.81
CA GLY A 310 20.12 -10.39 11.67
C GLY A 310 21.03 -10.21 12.89
N SER A 311 20.61 -9.45 13.91
CA SER A 311 21.35 -9.33 15.17
C SER A 311 20.69 -10.04 16.35
N VAL A 312 19.44 -10.49 16.22
CA VAL A 312 18.70 -11.17 17.30
C VAL A 312 17.84 -12.27 16.71
N GLU A 313 17.98 -13.50 17.21
CA GLU A 313 16.88 -14.47 17.22
C GLU A 313 15.76 -13.81 18.03
N ILE A 314 14.74 -13.30 17.34
CA ILE A 314 13.59 -12.66 17.99
C ILE A 314 12.70 -13.78 18.53
N ASP A 315 12.99 -14.24 19.73
CA ASP A 315 12.17 -15.22 20.46
C ASP A 315 10.84 -14.60 20.96
N HIS A 316 10.71 -13.27 20.89
CA HIS A 316 9.49 -12.56 21.24
C HIS A 316 9.19 -11.45 20.22
N PRO A 317 8.00 -11.48 19.59
CA PRO A 317 7.56 -10.37 18.73
C PRO A 317 7.48 -9.07 19.56
N PRO A 318 7.82 -7.92 18.98
CA PRO A 318 7.58 -6.65 19.64
C PRO A 318 6.10 -6.52 19.99
N PHE A 319 5.80 -5.87 21.07
CA PHE A 319 4.58 -5.78 21.87
C PHE A 319 3.21 -5.71 21.14
N TRP A 320 3.16 -5.56 19.80
CA TRP A 320 1.96 -5.32 19.00
C TRP A 320 1.58 -6.41 17.99
N ILE A 321 2.30 -7.53 17.95
CA ILE A 321 1.86 -8.65 17.12
C ILE A 321 0.96 -9.52 17.98
N GLY A 322 -0.35 -9.38 17.77
CA GLY A 322 -1.39 -10.00 18.57
C GLY A 322 -1.15 -11.48 18.82
N ARG A 323 -1.12 -11.86 20.08
CA ARG A 323 -1.32 -13.25 20.48
C ARG A 323 -2.69 -13.67 19.95
N ASN A 324 -2.72 -14.84 19.33
CA ASN A 324 -3.96 -15.56 19.02
C ASN A 324 -4.96 -15.36 20.14
N SER A 325 -6.09 -14.72 19.87
CA SER A 325 -7.23 -14.77 20.76
C SER A 325 -7.56 -16.24 21.00
N PRO A 326 -7.74 -16.69 22.23
CA PRO A 326 -8.29 -18.02 22.46
C PRO A 326 -9.67 -18.05 21.78
N ARG A 327 -9.92 -19.12 21.04
CA ARG A 327 -11.24 -19.39 20.47
C ARG A 327 -12.26 -19.23 21.60
N LEU A 328 -13.14 -18.26 21.48
CA LEU A 328 -14.39 -18.27 22.21
C LEU A 328 -15.22 -19.43 21.65
N ASN A 329 -14.98 -20.65 22.13
CA ASN A 329 -15.94 -21.71 22.05
C ASN A 329 -16.94 -21.50 23.18
N GLY A 330 -18.17 -21.26 22.86
CA GLY A 330 -19.30 -21.40 23.75
C GLY A 330 -19.98 -20.11 24.17
N CYS A 331 -20.98 -19.65 23.43
CA CYS A 331 -22.38 -19.50 23.80
C CYS A 331 -23.19 -19.21 22.55
#